data_e367b5ba757ef235e7e1edf3af93d0c7
#
_entry.id   e367b5ba757ef235e7e1edf3af93d0c7
#
_cell.length_a   1.000
_cell.length_b   1.000
_cell.length_c   1.000
_cell.angle_alpha   90.00
_cell.angle_beta   90.00
_cell.angle_gamma   90.00
#
_symmetry.space_group_name_H-M   'P 1'
#
loop_
_entity.id
_entity.type
_entity.pdbx_description
1 polymer ?
#
loop_
_entity_poly.entity_id
_entity_poly.type
_entity_poly.pdbx_seq_one_letter_code
_entity_poly.pdbx_strand_id
1 'polypeptide(L)'
;MKDGDGEKTLTLTLEDSLMSPVSFAMLSGAGLVRGRKKADGVTENPIYVHTTYDMVVETIGGKKACKLTNEDRNGATLIVTKEAPIYPVTLDSAGAQANYLSAITEAQVKILGEAGATTDATIGTHGEIEAADKTIVFELEADSPGDDRQDGDVNVGDTVRIDCYEVHYEEAMEMQIDAENFAGYYYIEASTLFRDEATGVDLPAEFIVPRGKIQSNFTFSMANSGKIGCLAA
;
A
#
# COMPACT_ATOMS: atom_id res chain seq x y z
N MET A 1 9.02 -58.75 -16.73
CA MET A 1 9.85 -57.90 -15.91
C MET A 1 9.46 -56.47 -16.30
N LYS A 2 8.63 -55.78 -15.47
CA LYS A 2 8.33 -54.36 -15.70
C LYS A 2 9.47 -53.58 -15.05
N ASP A 3 10.29 -52.98 -15.86
CA ASP A 3 11.22 -51.98 -15.39
C ASP A 3 10.39 -50.85 -14.77
N GLY A 4 10.58 -50.62 -13.49
CA GLY A 4 9.97 -49.49 -12.82
C GLY A 4 10.67 -48.25 -13.31
N ASP A 5 9.96 -47.46 -14.12
CA ASP A 5 10.32 -46.07 -14.35
C ASP A 5 10.31 -45.34 -13.01
N GLY A 6 11.49 -45.04 -12.50
CA GLY A 6 11.65 -44.27 -11.28
C GLY A 6 11.03 -42.91 -11.49
N GLU A 7 10.43 -42.39 -10.43
CA GLU A 7 9.84 -41.04 -10.41
C GLU A 7 10.96 -40.02 -10.76
N LYS A 8 10.80 -39.34 -11.91
CA LYS A 8 11.77 -38.38 -12.38
C LYS A 8 11.33 -36.98 -11.92
N THR A 9 12.05 -36.42 -10.99
CA THR A 9 11.84 -35.04 -10.54
C THR A 9 12.80 -34.11 -11.28
N LEU A 10 12.28 -33.11 -11.95
CA LEU A 10 13.04 -32.04 -12.57
C LEU A 10 12.83 -30.76 -11.80
N THR A 11 13.91 -30.15 -11.32
CA THR A 11 13.88 -28.82 -10.69
C THR A 11 14.42 -27.81 -11.71
N LEU A 12 13.63 -26.77 -11.98
CA LEU A 12 13.98 -25.66 -12.84
C LEU A 12 14.07 -24.39 -11.99
N THR A 13 15.19 -23.69 -12.04
CA THR A 13 15.36 -22.38 -11.42
C THR A 13 15.16 -21.30 -12.47
N LEU A 14 14.25 -20.37 -12.19
CA LEU A 14 13.99 -19.20 -13.02
C LEU A 14 14.40 -17.95 -12.24
N GLU A 15 15.25 -17.14 -12.86
CA GLU A 15 15.65 -15.84 -12.30
C GLU A 15 15.07 -14.73 -13.16
N ASP A 16 14.39 -13.79 -12.54
CA ASP A 16 13.88 -12.58 -13.19
C ASP A 16 14.43 -11.34 -12.48
N SER A 17 14.98 -10.43 -13.24
CA SER A 17 15.49 -9.16 -12.73
C SER A 17 14.41 -8.10 -12.54
N LEU A 18 13.21 -8.33 -13.06
CA LEU A 18 12.06 -7.43 -12.99
C LEU A 18 10.85 -8.19 -12.43
N MET A 19 10.59 -8.02 -11.15
CA MET A 19 9.41 -8.60 -10.56
C MET A 19 8.17 -7.73 -10.85
N SER A 20 7.27 -8.26 -11.66
CA SER A 20 5.95 -7.65 -11.81
C SER A 20 5.02 -8.09 -10.67
N PRO A 21 3.99 -7.29 -10.32
CA PRO A 21 2.98 -7.73 -9.35
C PRO A 21 2.29 -9.04 -9.72
N VAL A 22 2.14 -9.30 -11.01
CA VAL A 22 1.56 -10.56 -11.52
C VAL A 22 2.52 -11.73 -11.26
N SER A 23 3.82 -11.56 -11.55
CA SER A 23 4.83 -12.58 -11.27
C SER A 23 4.90 -12.90 -9.78
N PHE A 24 4.83 -11.86 -8.93
CA PHE A 24 4.82 -12.06 -7.48
C PHE A 24 3.56 -12.79 -7.00
N ALA A 25 2.38 -12.44 -7.50
CA ALA A 25 1.13 -13.13 -7.18
C ALA A 25 1.17 -14.61 -7.62
N MET A 26 1.75 -14.90 -8.78
CA MET A 26 1.93 -16.29 -9.25
C MET A 26 2.88 -17.09 -8.35
N LEU A 27 3.99 -16.47 -7.90
CA LEU A 27 4.98 -17.12 -7.04
C LEU A 27 4.43 -17.39 -5.63
N SER A 28 3.75 -16.41 -5.06
CA SER A 28 3.22 -16.50 -3.69
C SER A 28 1.88 -17.23 -3.58
N GLY A 29 1.18 -17.42 -4.69
CA GLY A 29 -0.23 -17.85 -4.68
C GLY A 29 -1.19 -16.77 -4.22
N ALA A 30 -0.71 -15.53 -4.04
CA ALA A 30 -1.51 -14.41 -3.57
C ALA A 30 -2.62 -14.03 -4.56
N GLY A 31 -3.76 -13.64 -4.02
CA GLY A 31 -4.78 -12.94 -4.79
C GLY A 31 -4.27 -11.54 -5.18
N LEU A 32 -4.39 -11.18 -6.45
CA LEU A 32 -4.08 -9.84 -6.93
C LEU A 32 -5.37 -9.08 -7.19
N VAL A 33 -5.62 -8.06 -6.38
CA VAL A 33 -6.75 -7.14 -6.55
C VAL A 33 -6.22 -5.83 -7.12
N ARG A 34 -6.85 -5.34 -8.18
CA ARG A 34 -6.53 -4.04 -8.77
C ARG A 34 -7.63 -3.05 -8.46
N GLY A 35 -7.25 -1.83 -8.10
CA GLY A 35 -8.17 -0.71 -8.05
C GLY A 35 -8.84 -0.53 -9.40
N ARG A 36 -10.14 -0.31 -9.40
CA ARG A 36 -10.92 -0.19 -10.62
C ARG A 36 -12.07 0.79 -10.46
N LYS A 37 -12.19 1.67 -11.43
CA LYS A 37 -13.29 2.62 -11.54
C LYS A 37 -14.20 2.22 -12.69
N LYS A 38 -15.52 2.25 -12.50
CA LYS A 38 -16.46 2.07 -13.59
C LYS A 38 -16.47 3.26 -14.53
N ALA A 39 -16.90 3.04 -15.78
CA ALA A 39 -17.06 4.09 -16.78
C ALA A 39 -18.09 5.18 -16.37
N ASP A 40 -18.99 4.85 -15.43
CA ASP A 40 -19.96 5.77 -14.84
C ASP A 40 -19.40 6.58 -13.65
N GLY A 41 -18.12 6.39 -13.33
CA GLY A 41 -17.45 7.05 -12.22
C GLY A 41 -17.65 6.37 -10.86
N VAL A 42 -18.44 5.30 -10.79
CA VAL A 42 -18.61 4.48 -9.58
C VAL A 42 -17.42 3.53 -9.44
N THR A 43 -16.80 3.53 -8.28
CA THR A 43 -15.66 2.67 -7.98
C THR A 43 -16.12 1.23 -7.74
N GLU A 44 -15.51 0.27 -8.44
CA GLU A 44 -15.78 -1.15 -8.20
C GLU A 44 -14.92 -1.74 -7.07
N ASN A 45 -13.62 -1.42 -7.06
CA ASN A 45 -12.67 -1.94 -6.08
C ASN A 45 -11.73 -0.82 -5.64
N PRO A 46 -12.06 -0.06 -4.58
CA PRO A 46 -11.10 0.88 -3.99
C PRO A 46 -9.98 0.12 -3.29
N ILE A 47 -8.75 0.58 -3.44
CA ILE A 47 -7.60 0.09 -2.69
C ILE A 47 -7.28 1.12 -1.62
N TYR A 48 -7.25 0.67 -0.37
CA TYR A 48 -6.92 1.51 0.78
C TYR A 48 -5.46 1.32 1.13
N VAL A 49 -4.70 2.42 1.07
CA VAL A 49 -3.27 2.42 1.37
C VAL A 49 -3.05 3.19 2.66
N HIS A 50 -2.44 2.54 3.65
CA HIS A 50 -2.04 3.22 4.89
C HIS A 50 -0.92 4.21 4.60
N THR A 51 -1.05 5.41 5.10
CA THR A 51 -0.08 6.48 4.93
C THR A 51 0.09 7.29 6.21
N THR A 52 1.21 7.99 6.31
CA THR A 52 1.59 8.76 7.49
C THR A 52 2.04 10.15 7.08
N TYR A 53 1.52 11.17 7.72
CA TYR A 53 1.89 12.57 7.50
C TYR A 53 2.41 13.20 8.78
N ASP A 54 3.56 13.87 8.69
CA ASP A 54 4.12 14.68 9.77
C ASP A 54 3.81 16.15 9.48
N MET A 55 3.08 16.80 10.38
CA MET A 55 2.58 18.16 10.21
C MET A 55 2.85 18.99 11.44
N VAL A 56 3.02 20.29 11.24
CA VAL A 56 3.22 21.24 12.35
C VAL A 56 1.86 21.78 12.80
N VAL A 57 1.68 21.87 14.11
CA VAL A 57 0.49 22.45 14.72
C VAL A 57 0.50 23.97 14.59
N GLU A 58 -0.56 24.50 14.04
CA GLU A 58 -0.78 25.91 13.85
C GLU A 58 -2.10 26.34 14.53
N THR A 59 -2.32 27.66 14.65
CA THR A 59 -3.64 28.19 15.03
C THR A 59 -4.43 28.48 13.76
N ILE A 60 -5.46 27.70 13.51
CA ILE A 60 -6.34 27.84 12.34
C ILE A 60 -7.77 27.98 12.82
N GLY A 61 -8.47 29.05 12.38
CA GLY A 61 -9.83 29.32 12.85
C GLY A 61 -9.96 29.50 14.36
N GLY A 62 -8.87 29.89 15.05
CA GLY A 62 -8.86 30.04 16.50
C GLY A 62 -8.65 28.73 17.28
N LYS A 63 -8.43 27.62 16.62
CA LYS A 63 -8.16 26.31 17.22
C LYS A 63 -6.76 25.82 16.89
N LYS A 64 -6.23 24.90 17.72
CA LYS A 64 -5.00 24.17 17.41
C LYS A 64 -5.34 23.14 16.33
N ALA A 65 -4.63 23.18 15.21
CA ALA A 65 -4.93 22.34 14.09
C ALA A 65 -3.68 22.05 13.25
N CYS A 66 -3.71 20.95 12.51
CA CYS A 66 -2.76 20.64 11.46
C CYS A 66 -3.41 20.84 10.11
N LYS A 67 -2.67 21.39 9.15
CA LYS A 67 -3.14 21.48 7.76
C LYS A 67 -2.36 20.54 6.87
N LEU A 68 -3.07 19.93 5.93
CA LEU A 68 -2.53 19.06 4.92
C LEU A 68 -2.97 19.58 3.56
N THR A 69 -2.02 20.02 2.76
CA THR A 69 -2.30 20.58 1.44
C THR A 69 -2.50 19.47 0.41
N ASN A 70 -3.07 19.84 -0.74
CA ASN A 70 -3.16 18.92 -1.87
C ASN A 70 -1.78 18.47 -2.38
N GLU A 71 -0.78 19.35 -2.29
CA GLU A 71 0.59 19.03 -2.69
C GLU A 71 1.24 18.02 -1.75
N ASP A 72 1.05 18.18 -0.42
CA ASP A 72 1.63 17.28 0.59
C ASP A 72 1.15 15.83 0.40
N ARG A 73 -0.12 15.65 0.01
CA ARG A 73 -0.71 14.33 -0.22
C ARG A 73 -0.77 13.92 -1.69
N ASN A 74 -0.10 14.66 -2.57
CA ASN A 74 -0.07 14.40 -4.00
C ASN A 74 -1.48 14.18 -4.63
N GLY A 75 -2.46 14.94 -4.15
CA GLY A 75 -3.85 14.84 -4.59
C GLY A 75 -4.63 13.62 -4.06
N ALA A 76 -4.05 12.82 -3.17
CA ALA A 76 -4.72 11.64 -2.63
C ALA A 76 -5.96 12.01 -1.82
N THR A 77 -7.00 11.19 -1.92
CA THR A 77 -8.22 11.30 -1.12
C THR A 77 -8.05 10.51 0.17
N LEU A 78 -8.25 11.15 1.31
CA LEU A 78 -8.14 10.51 2.62
C LEU A 78 -9.48 9.94 3.08
N ILE A 79 -9.39 8.94 3.98
CA ILE A 79 -10.54 8.29 4.60
C ILE A 79 -10.61 8.65 6.08
N VAL A 80 -11.80 9.04 6.51
CA VAL A 80 -12.18 9.25 7.92
C VAL A 80 -13.49 8.53 8.20
N THR A 81 -13.43 7.40 8.88
CA THR A 81 -14.61 6.64 9.31
C THR A 81 -14.43 6.11 10.73
N LYS A 82 -15.46 5.49 11.28
CA LYS A 82 -15.35 4.79 12.56
C LYS A 82 -14.46 3.57 12.48
N GLU A 83 -14.42 2.94 11.31
CA GLU A 83 -13.62 1.75 11.02
C GLU A 83 -12.16 2.11 10.72
N ALA A 84 -11.91 3.32 10.23
CA ALA A 84 -10.59 3.85 9.93
C ALA A 84 -10.42 5.26 10.53
N PRO A 85 -10.45 5.39 11.86
CA PRO A 85 -10.24 6.67 12.52
C PRO A 85 -8.80 7.14 12.35
N ILE A 86 -8.60 8.44 12.33
CA ILE A 86 -7.28 9.05 12.29
C ILE A 86 -6.80 9.26 13.72
N TYR A 87 -5.65 8.68 14.05
CA TYR A 87 -5.02 8.77 15.36
C TYR A 87 -3.78 9.67 15.32
N PRO A 88 -3.87 10.92 15.78
CA PRO A 88 -2.72 11.79 15.83
C PRO A 88 -1.84 11.50 17.04
N VAL A 89 -0.52 11.63 16.87
CA VAL A 89 0.47 11.53 17.94
C VAL A 89 1.46 12.69 17.84
N THR A 90 1.87 13.27 18.95
CA THR A 90 2.96 14.25 18.95
C THR A 90 4.30 13.54 18.79
N LEU A 91 5.24 14.20 18.12
CA LEU A 91 6.62 13.73 17.99
C LEU A 91 7.53 14.56 18.90
N ASP A 92 8.53 13.91 19.47
CA ASP A 92 9.62 14.58 20.17
C ASP A 92 10.64 15.18 19.20
N SER A 93 11.65 15.85 19.72
CA SER A 93 12.71 16.45 18.91
C SER A 93 13.58 15.46 18.12
N ALA A 94 13.49 14.17 18.45
CA ALA A 94 14.16 13.09 17.74
C ALA A 94 13.25 12.41 16.70
N GLY A 95 11.97 12.85 16.59
CA GLY A 95 10.97 12.27 15.69
C GLY A 95 10.33 10.99 16.22
N ALA A 96 10.53 10.66 17.50
CA ALA A 96 9.85 9.54 18.13
C ALA A 96 8.47 9.95 18.65
N GLN A 97 7.52 9.00 18.66
CA GLN A 97 6.17 9.23 19.20
C GLN A 97 6.23 9.55 20.71
N ALA A 98 5.65 10.67 21.10
CA ALA A 98 5.64 11.15 22.47
C ALA A 98 4.28 10.95 23.15
N ASN A 99 3.23 11.63 22.68
CA ASN A 99 1.89 11.57 23.25
C ASN A 99 0.84 11.26 22.19
N TYR A 100 -0.17 10.49 22.59
CA TYR A 100 -1.35 10.27 21.75
C TYR A 100 -2.35 11.39 22.00
N LEU A 101 -3.04 11.81 20.94
CA LEU A 101 -4.12 12.78 20.99
C LEU A 101 -5.44 12.05 20.74
N SER A 102 -6.56 12.74 21.00
CA SER A 102 -7.89 12.23 20.68
C SER A 102 -7.98 11.87 19.19
N ALA A 103 -8.67 10.78 18.88
CA ALA A 103 -8.93 10.41 17.50
C ALA A 103 -9.69 11.52 16.77
N ILE A 104 -9.27 11.82 15.56
CA ILE A 104 -9.94 12.79 14.70
C ILE A 104 -11.25 12.16 14.19
N THR A 105 -12.34 12.82 14.47
CA THR A 105 -13.69 12.47 13.98
C THR A 105 -14.03 13.30 12.75
N GLU A 106 -15.10 12.92 12.05
CA GLU A 106 -15.63 13.69 10.92
C GLU A 106 -15.89 15.16 11.26
N ALA A 107 -16.35 15.45 12.49
CA ALA A 107 -16.63 16.81 12.94
C ALA A 107 -15.37 17.69 13.07
N GLN A 108 -14.21 17.10 13.21
CA GLN A 108 -12.92 17.79 13.36
C GLN A 108 -12.20 17.99 12.03
N VAL A 109 -12.71 17.42 10.95
CA VAL A 109 -12.16 17.60 9.61
C VAL A 109 -12.79 18.81 8.95
N LYS A 110 -11.95 19.77 8.60
CA LYS A 110 -12.37 21.03 8.00
C LYS A 110 -11.68 21.28 6.67
N ILE A 111 -12.26 22.14 5.87
CA ILE A 111 -11.65 22.66 4.65
C ILE A 111 -11.21 24.10 4.92
N LEU A 112 -9.97 24.41 4.58
CA LEU A 112 -9.45 25.77 4.67
C LEU A 112 -9.86 26.56 3.43
N GLY A 113 -10.64 27.60 3.65
CA GLY A 113 -11.05 28.54 2.63
C GLY A 113 -10.15 29.80 2.58
N GLU A 114 -10.58 30.77 1.82
CA GLU A 114 -9.90 32.07 1.72
C GLU A 114 -9.93 32.81 3.09
N ALA A 115 -8.88 33.60 3.32
CA ALA A 115 -8.69 34.38 4.56
C ALA A 115 -8.66 33.55 5.86
N GLY A 116 -8.35 32.25 5.77
CA GLY A 116 -8.22 31.38 6.95
C GLY A 116 -9.56 30.92 7.55
N ALA A 117 -10.66 31.15 6.87
CA ALA A 117 -11.96 30.62 7.29
C ALA A 117 -11.99 29.09 7.11
N THR A 118 -12.54 28.38 8.09
CA THR A 118 -12.73 26.93 8.02
C THR A 118 -14.21 26.59 7.85
N THR A 119 -14.49 25.59 7.03
CA THR A 119 -15.83 25.01 6.82
C THR A 119 -15.77 23.51 7.05
N ASP A 120 -16.90 22.91 7.43
CA ASP A 120 -16.95 21.46 7.59
C ASP A 120 -16.60 20.77 6.26
N ALA A 121 -15.78 19.72 6.34
CA ALA A 121 -15.52 18.88 5.19
C ALA A 121 -16.77 18.04 4.89
N THR A 122 -17.04 17.83 3.60
CA THR A 122 -18.02 16.84 3.19
C THR A 122 -17.35 15.47 3.20
N ILE A 123 -17.94 14.54 3.93
CA ILE A 123 -17.49 13.16 4.00
C ILE A 123 -18.42 12.31 3.12
N GLY A 124 -17.83 11.57 2.21
CA GLY A 124 -18.55 10.70 1.28
C GLY A 124 -19.10 9.45 1.94
N THR A 125 -19.78 8.62 1.16
CA THR A 125 -20.49 7.44 1.66
C THR A 125 -19.56 6.39 2.26
N HIS A 126 -18.31 6.35 1.80
CA HIS A 126 -17.28 5.39 2.27
C HIS A 126 -16.23 6.06 3.17
N GLY A 127 -16.53 7.25 3.71
CA GLY A 127 -15.62 7.99 4.58
C GLY A 127 -14.58 8.83 3.87
N GLU A 128 -14.60 8.89 2.55
CA GLU A 128 -13.70 9.72 1.76
C GLU A 128 -13.97 11.20 1.97
N ILE A 129 -12.92 11.99 2.17
CA ILE A 129 -13.00 13.44 2.27
C ILE A 129 -13.15 14.01 0.86
N GLU A 130 -14.32 14.57 0.54
CA GLU A 130 -14.65 15.16 -0.76
C GLU A 130 -13.96 16.52 -0.98
N ALA A 131 -12.66 16.55 -0.83
CA ALA A 131 -11.86 17.76 -0.96
C ALA A 131 -10.45 17.44 -1.49
N ALA A 132 -10.38 16.54 -2.45
CA ALA A 132 -9.11 16.05 -3.00
C ALA A 132 -8.17 17.18 -3.48
N ASP A 133 -8.72 18.28 -3.95
CA ASP A 133 -8.04 19.44 -4.50
C ASP A 133 -7.88 20.61 -3.50
N LYS A 134 -8.23 20.41 -2.21
CA LYS A 134 -8.24 21.47 -1.20
C LYS A 134 -7.32 21.18 -0.02
N THR A 135 -7.02 22.23 0.74
CA THR A 135 -6.30 22.08 2.00
C THR A 135 -7.26 21.56 3.07
N ILE A 136 -6.91 20.44 3.67
CA ILE A 136 -7.64 19.81 4.76
C ILE A 136 -7.02 20.28 6.07
N VAL A 137 -7.89 20.62 7.03
CA VAL A 137 -7.50 21.01 8.38
C VAL A 137 -8.05 19.97 9.35
N PHE A 138 -7.19 19.46 10.20
CA PHE A 138 -7.54 18.58 11.30
C PHE A 138 -7.51 19.36 12.60
N GLU A 139 -8.66 19.66 13.19
CA GLU A 139 -8.76 20.29 14.50
C GLU A 139 -8.34 19.29 15.58
N LEU A 140 -7.31 19.63 16.36
CA LEU A 140 -6.79 18.77 17.41
C LEU A 140 -7.46 19.12 18.74
N GLU A 141 -7.94 18.11 19.43
CA GLU A 141 -8.50 18.25 20.76
C GLU A 141 -7.61 17.51 21.77
N ALA A 142 -7.47 18.10 22.95
CA ALA A 142 -6.91 17.40 24.08
C ALA A 142 -7.84 16.23 24.42
N ASP A 143 -7.26 15.12 24.84
CA ASP A 143 -8.00 13.92 25.16
C ASP A 143 -8.96 14.11 26.34
N SER A 144 -10.03 13.36 26.35
CA SER A 144 -11.01 13.42 27.43
C SER A 144 -10.54 12.61 28.64
N PRO A 145 -10.72 13.10 29.87
CA PRO A 145 -10.39 12.34 31.07
C PRO A 145 -11.07 10.97 31.08
N GLY A 146 -10.29 9.90 31.08
CA GLY A 146 -10.81 8.53 31.16
C GLY A 146 -10.45 7.63 29.96
N ASP A 147 -9.76 8.12 28.98
CA ASP A 147 -9.10 7.28 27.96
C ASP A 147 -7.74 6.79 28.52
N ASP A 148 -7.39 5.53 28.30
CA ASP A 148 -6.12 4.93 28.72
C ASP A 148 -4.91 5.45 27.93
N ARG A 149 -5.11 6.36 26.97
CA ARG A 149 -4.07 7.01 26.22
C ARG A 149 -3.45 8.14 27.04
N GLN A 150 -2.12 8.22 27.03
CA GLN A 150 -1.43 9.29 27.74
C GLN A 150 -1.54 10.60 26.96
N ASP A 151 -2.35 11.50 27.50
CA ASP A 151 -2.59 12.79 26.93
C ASP A 151 -1.47 13.75 27.23
N GLY A 152 -1.02 14.36 26.16
CA GLY A 152 -0.23 15.55 26.26
C GLY A 152 -1.01 16.72 25.70
N ASP A 153 -0.85 17.89 26.32
CA ASP A 153 -1.25 19.12 25.68
C ASP A 153 -0.48 19.29 24.39
N VAL A 154 -1.18 19.41 23.27
CA VAL A 154 -0.56 19.77 22.02
C VAL A 154 -0.37 21.29 21.99
N ASN A 155 0.81 21.76 21.56
CA ASN A 155 1.13 23.18 21.48
C ASN A 155 1.36 23.60 20.03
N VAL A 156 1.10 24.87 19.76
CA VAL A 156 1.46 25.45 18.46
C VAL A 156 2.98 25.35 18.27
N GLY A 157 3.40 24.82 17.15
CA GLY A 157 4.80 24.53 16.82
C GLY A 157 5.20 23.08 17.09
N ASP A 158 4.40 22.28 17.78
CA ASP A 158 4.64 20.85 17.91
C ASP A 158 4.49 20.16 16.55
N THR A 159 5.21 19.08 16.35
CA THR A 159 5.03 18.21 15.19
C THR A 159 4.10 17.06 15.56
N VAL A 160 3.08 16.86 14.77
CA VAL A 160 2.11 15.78 14.93
C VAL A 160 2.16 14.85 13.74
N ARG A 161 2.23 13.57 14.02
CA ARG A 161 2.09 12.49 13.04
C ARG A 161 0.65 12.02 13.01
N ILE A 162 0.11 11.92 11.82
CA ILE A 162 -1.25 11.40 11.58
C ILE A 162 -1.13 10.16 10.72
N ASP A 163 -1.67 9.05 11.24
CA ASP A 163 -1.82 7.80 10.51
C ASP A 163 -3.24 7.75 9.94
N CYS A 164 -3.34 7.59 8.63
CA CYS A 164 -4.62 7.53 7.94
C CYS A 164 -4.56 6.59 6.74
N TYR A 165 -5.69 6.42 6.07
CA TYR A 165 -5.77 5.67 4.82
C TYR A 165 -6.06 6.62 3.67
N GLU A 166 -5.36 6.39 2.57
CA GLU A 166 -5.66 6.97 1.26
C GLU A 166 -6.45 5.97 0.43
N VAL A 167 -7.43 6.48 -0.31
CA VAL A 167 -8.16 5.65 -1.28
C VAL A 167 -7.61 5.87 -2.67
N HIS A 168 -7.26 4.77 -3.32
CA HIS A 168 -6.78 4.75 -4.69
C HIS A 168 -7.76 3.97 -5.56
N TYR A 169 -8.26 4.63 -6.60
CA TYR A 169 -9.25 4.04 -7.51
C TYR A 169 -8.62 3.43 -8.76
N GLU A 170 -7.42 3.89 -9.11
CA GLU A 170 -6.64 3.44 -10.25
C GLU A 170 -5.17 3.36 -9.83
N GLU A 171 -4.37 2.61 -10.56
CA GLU A 171 -2.91 2.53 -10.36
C GLU A 171 -2.45 1.92 -9.01
N ALA A 172 -3.37 1.45 -8.19
CA ALA A 172 -3.05 0.73 -6.96
C ALA A 172 -3.41 -0.76 -7.07
N MET A 173 -2.64 -1.57 -6.36
CA MET A 173 -2.83 -3.01 -6.28
C MET A 173 -2.67 -3.47 -4.85
N GLU A 174 -3.52 -4.41 -4.47
CA GLU A 174 -3.42 -5.12 -3.20
C GLU A 174 -3.08 -6.59 -3.46
N MET A 175 -2.14 -7.11 -2.71
CA MET A 175 -1.77 -8.52 -2.74
C MET A 175 -1.91 -9.08 -1.34
N GLN A 176 -2.79 -10.04 -1.18
CA GLN A 176 -2.98 -10.73 0.09
C GLN A 176 -2.31 -12.11 0.02
N ILE A 177 -1.34 -12.33 0.90
CA ILE A 177 -0.68 -13.62 1.08
C ILE A 177 -1.28 -14.24 2.33
N ASP A 178 -1.91 -15.38 2.20
CA ASP A 178 -2.46 -16.14 3.30
C ASP A 178 -1.91 -17.58 3.33
N ALA A 179 -2.18 -18.28 4.42
CA ALA A 179 -1.72 -19.65 4.61
C ALA A 179 -2.56 -20.72 3.87
N GLU A 180 -3.67 -20.32 3.26
CA GLU A 180 -4.60 -21.22 2.59
C GLU A 180 -4.39 -21.26 1.07
N ASN A 181 -3.83 -20.19 0.51
CA ASN A 181 -3.58 -20.04 -0.91
C ASN A 181 -2.14 -20.35 -1.26
N PHE A 182 -1.93 -21.41 -2.03
CA PHE A 182 -0.62 -21.84 -2.51
C PHE A 182 -0.51 -21.61 -4.02
N ALA A 183 0.72 -21.42 -4.49
CA ALA A 183 0.99 -21.37 -5.91
C ALA A 183 0.46 -22.61 -6.64
N GLY A 184 -0.19 -22.38 -7.76
CA GLY A 184 -0.82 -23.43 -8.56
C GLY A 184 0.17 -24.22 -9.42
N TYR A 185 -0.40 -25.04 -10.32
CA TYR A 185 0.35 -25.65 -11.39
C TYR A 185 0.29 -24.76 -12.63
N TYR A 186 1.41 -24.64 -13.31
CA TYR A 186 1.53 -23.78 -14.47
C TYR A 186 2.08 -24.57 -15.67
N TYR A 187 1.62 -24.20 -16.84
CA TYR A 187 2.24 -24.57 -18.10
C TYR A 187 3.29 -23.50 -18.39
N ILE A 188 4.53 -23.90 -18.60
CA ILE A 188 5.65 -23.00 -18.85
C ILE A 188 6.18 -23.26 -20.24
N GLU A 189 6.28 -22.21 -21.04
CA GLU A 189 6.81 -22.22 -22.38
C GLU A 189 7.85 -21.10 -22.48
N ALA A 190 9.05 -21.46 -22.89
CA ALA A 190 10.15 -20.54 -23.00
C ALA A 190 10.87 -20.72 -24.33
N SER A 191 10.95 -19.65 -25.11
CA SER A 191 11.71 -19.61 -26.35
C SER A 191 13.17 -19.24 -26.07
N THR A 192 14.08 -19.94 -26.68
CA THR A 192 15.53 -19.71 -26.55
C THR A 192 16.23 -19.92 -27.88
N LEU A 193 17.51 -19.62 -27.91
CA LEU A 193 18.39 -19.93 -29.02
C LEU A 193 19.38 -21.01 -28.56
N PHE A 194 19.47 -22.06 -29.33
CA PHE A 194 20.45 -23.12 -29.12
C PHE A 194 21.57 -22.97 -30.14
N ARG A 195 22.81 -22.80 -29.66
CA ARG A 195 23.97 -22.69 -30.55
C ARG A 195 24.44 -24.07 -30.97
N ASP A 196 24.43 -24.35 -32.26
CA ASP A 196 25.04 -25.52 -32.82
C ASP A 196 26.57 -25.33 -32.81
N GLU A 197 27.26 -26.13 -32.02
CA GLU A 197 28.73 -26.05 -31.91
C GLU A 197 29.46 -26.43 -33.20
N ALA A 198 28.86 -27.26 -34.05
CA ALA A 198 29.49 -27.71 -35.28
C ALA A 198 29.43 -26.64 -36.38
N THR A 199 28.36 -25.89 -36.46
CA THR A 199 28.14 -24.90 -37.52
C THR A 199 28.28 -23.46 -37.03
N GLY A 200 28.24 -23.23 -35.71
CA GLY A 200 28.23 -21.91 -35.09
C GLY A 200 26.94 -21.11 -35.31
N VAL A 201 25.90 -21.76 -35.80
CA VAL A 201 24.59 -21.14 -36.07
C VAL A 201 23.68 -21.25 -34.85
N ASP A 202 22.97 -20.15 -34.54
CA ASP A 202 21.97 -20.13 -33.47
C ASP A 202 20.62 -20.62 -34.03
N LEU A 203 20.13 -21.72 -33.49
CA LEU A 203 18.88 -22.35 -33.88
C LEU A 203 17.77 -21.96 -32.86
N PRO A 204 16.57 -21.55 -33.31
CA PRO A 204 15.45 -21.36 -32.42
C PRO A 204 15.09 -22.66 -31.71
N ALA A 205 14.93 -22.60 -30.39
CA ALA A 205 14.54 -23.73 -29.59
C ALA A 205 13.43 -23.32 -28.60
N GLU A 206 12.58 -24.26 -28.26
CA GLU A 206 11.49 -24.07 -27.33
C GLU A 206 11.63 -25.06 -26.17
N PHE A 207 11.44 -24.56 -24.99
CA PHE A 207 11.44 -25.34 -23.77
C PHE A 207 10.02 -25.38 -23.19
N ILE A 208 9.44 -26.56 -23.07
CA ILE A 208 8.05 -26.75 -22.62
C ILE A 208 8.03 -27.58 -21.34
N VAL A 209 7.44 -27.02 -20.28
CA VAL A 209 7.09 -27.75 -19.05
C VAL A 209 5.56 -27.82 -18.96
N PRO A 210 4.95 -28.96 -19.32
CA PRO A 210 3.48 -29.06 -19.39
C PRO A 210 2.78 -28.91 -18.06
N ARG A 211 3.48 -29.18 -16.94
CA ARG A 211 2.92 -29.06 -15.59
C ARG A 211 4.05 -28.84 -14.59
N GLY A 212 4.38 -27.59 -14.33
CA GLY A 212 5.30 -27.17 -13.28
C GLY A 212 4.55 -26.73 -12.04
N LYS A 213 5.02 -27.11 -10.86
CA LYS A 213 4.54 -26.55 -9.59
C LYS A 213 5.59 -25.60 -9.05
N ILE A 214 5.21 -24.38 -8.75
CA ILE A 214 6.08 -23.42 -8.08
C ILE A 214 6.26 -23.87 -6.63
N GLN A 215 7.51 -23.94 -6.18
CA GLN A 215 7.83 -24.26 -4.80
C GLN A 215 7.48 -23.06 -3.90
N SER A 216 6.90 -23.32 -2.74
CA SER A 216 6.44 -22.28 -1.81
C SER A 216 7.57 -21.67 -0.95
N ASN A 217 8.80 -22.11 -1.11
CA ASN A 217 9.96 -21.63 -0.36
C ASN A 217 10.73 -20.53 -1.12
N PHE A 218 10.04 -19.45 -1.48
CA PHE A 218 10.70 -18.30 -2.05
C PHE A 218 11.13 -17.31 -0.97
N THR A 219 12.25 -16.63 -1.19
CA THR A 219 12.70 -15.54 -0.32
C THR A 219 12.46 -14.22 -1.02
N PHE A 220 11.78 -13.33 -0.34
CA PHE A 220 11.55 -11.97 -0.81
C PHE A 220 12.41 -10.99 -0.02
N SER A 221 13.24 -10.20 -0.71
CA SER A 221 14.03 -9.14 -0.08
C SER A 221 13.79 -7.81 -0.77
N MET A 222 13.53 -6.77 0.02
CA MET A 222 13.41 -5.40 -0.47
C MET A 222 14.62 -4.61 0.01
N ALA A 223 15.31 -3.97 -0.92
CA ALA A 223 16.41 -3.06 -0.59
C ALA A 223 15.99 -1.62 -0.85
N ASN A 224 16.41 -0.72 -0.01
CA ASN A 224 16.14 0.73 -0.11
C ASN A 224 16.70 1.36 -1.41
N SER A 225 17.54 0.64 -2.16
CA SER A 225 18.09 1.04 -3.46
C SER A 225 17.27 0.58 -4.68
N GLY A 226 16.03 0.12 -4.48
CA GLY A 226 15.13 -0.25 -5.56
C GLY A 226 15.45 -1.56 -6.30
N LYS A 227 16.38 -2.37 -5.78
CA LYS A 227 16.60 -3.73 -6.29
C LYS A 227 15.74 -4.71 -5.50
N ILE A 228 14.74 -5.25 -6.17
CA ILE A 228 13.93 -6.34 -5.66
C ILE A 228 14.58 -7.64 -6.19
N GLY A 229 14.99 -8.51 -5.29
CA GLY A 229 15.48 -9.82 -5.65
C GLY A 229 14.53 -10.90 -5.14
N CYS A 230 14.15 -11.85 -5.98
CA CYS A 230 13.47 -13.06 -5.58
C CYS A 230 14.36 -14.26 -5.90
N LEU A 231 14.65 -15.07 -4.91
CA LEU A 231 15.37 -16.32 -5.08
C LEU A 231 14.43 -17.45 -4.72
N ALA A 232 14.03 -18.26 -5.69
CA ALA A 232 13.38 -19.54 -5.44
C ALA A 232 14.48 -20.62 -5.41
N ALA A 233 14.57 -21.30 -4.28
CA ALA A 233 15.53 -22.38 -4.07
C ALA A 233 14.87 -23.75 -4.35
#